data_b12680bb74d6d274d43d71a9165f0dc6
#
_entry.id   b12680bb74d6d274d43d71a9165f0dc6
#
_cell.length_a   1.000
_cell.length_b   1.000
_cell.length_c   1.000
_cell.angle_alpha   90.00
_cell.angle_beta   90.00
_cell.angle_gamma   90.00
#
_symmetry.space_group_name_H-M   'P 1'
#
loop_
_entity.id
_entity.type
_entity.pdbx_description
1 polymer ?
#
loop_
_entity_poly.entity_id
_entity_poly.type
_entity_poly.pdbx_seq_one_letter_code
_entity_poly.pdbx_strand_id
1 'polypeptide(L)'
;MNSCFFIGHADTPEAVFAQLTQAVERLILKENVGYFYVGGYGNFDRLAAMAVKRLKKSYPFILLMLVLPYHPSELPVPVPEGFDGTYYPEGMETVPKRYAIVRANRKMVETVDWLIAYVWHPASNSRSILEYAQRREKKGQIHIMNLSGGIS
;
A
#
# COMPACT_ATOMS: atom_id res chain seq x y z
N MET A 1 -4.87 -0.29 -16.48
CA MET A 1 -3.85 0.38 -15.62
C MET A 1 -3.36 -0.59 -14.56
N ASN A 2 -2.09 -0.49 -14.23
CA ASN A 2 -1.50 -1.30 -13.17
C ASN A 2 -1.84 -0.74 -11.79
N SER A 3 -1.54 -1.50 -10.76
CA SER A 3 -1.90 -1.17 -9.38
C SER A 3 -0.68 -1.22 -8.45
N CYS A 4 -0.78 -0.49 -7.35
CA CYS A 4 0.27 -0.38 -6.35
C CYS A 4 -0.31 -0.43 -4.94
N PHE A 5 0.40 -1.10 -4.03
CA PHE A 5 0.13 -1.10 -2.60
C PHE A 5 1.33 -0.54 -1.85
N PHE A 6 1.13 -0.16 -0.60
CA PHE A 6 2.16 0.47 0.23
C PHE A 6 2.30 -0.27 1.55
N ILE A 7 3.54 -0.49 2.00
CA ILE A 7 3.80 -1.10 3.30
C ILE A 7 5.01 -0.42 3.96
N GLY A 8 4.88 -0.03 5.21
CA GLY A 8 5.96 0.65 5.92
C GLY A 8 5.71 0.75 7.41
N HIS A 9 6.65 1.39 8.10
CA HIS A 9 6.61 1.49 9.56
C HIS A 9 5.63 2.54 10.05
N ALA A 10 5.01 2.27 11.20
CA ALA A 10 4.09 3.21 11.85
C ALA A 10 4.78 4.52 12.25
N ASP A 11 6.08 4.49 12.51
CA ASP A 11 6.88 5.64 12.90
C ASP A 11 7.77 6.18 11.77
N THR A 12 7.39 5.94 10.52
CA THR A 12 8.13 6.44 9.36
C THR A 12 8.34 7.95 9.45
N PRO A 13 9.58 8.45 9.25
CA PRO A 13 9.86 9.89 9.33
C PRO A 13 9.17 10.68 8.22
N GLU A 14 8.75 11.91 8.52
CA GLU A 14 8.13 12.82 7.54
C GLU A 14 9.04 13.08 6.33
N ALA A 15 10.35 13.02 6.53
CA ALA A 15 11.33 13.24 5.45
C ALA A 15 11.20 12.23 4.30
N VAL A 16 10.57 11.08 4.53
CA VAL A 16 10.36 10.07 3.51
C VAL A 16 9.34 10.53 2.46
N PHE A 17 8.53 11.53 2.77
CA PHE A 17 7.47 12.02 1.89
C PHE A 17 7.96 12.40 0.49
N ALA A 18 9.07 13.13 0.41
CA ALA A 18 9.62 13.56 -0.89
C ALA A 18 10.00 12.37 -1.77
N GLN A 19 10.70 11.41 -1.18
CA GLN A 19 11.13 10.19 -1.84
C GLN A 19 9.94 9.33 -2.28
N LEU A 20 8.94 9.25 -1.41
CA LEU A 20 7.71 8.51 -1.68
C LEU A 20 6.93 9.15 -2.83
N THR A 21 6.81 10.47 -2.85
CA THR A 21 6.14 11.19 -3.93
C THR A 21 6.83 10.95 -5.27
N GLN A 22 8.15 10.98 -5.30
CA GLN A 22 8.92 10.70 -6.51
C GLN A 22 8.68 9.27 -7.00
N ALA A 23 8.64 8.31 -6.08
CA ALA A 23 8.40 6.91 -6.43
C ALA A 23 7.01 6.71 -7.05
N VAL A 24 5.99 7.32 -6.45
CA VAL A 24 4.62 7.25 -6.96
C VAL A 24 4.54 7.87 -8.35
N GLU A 25 5.11 9.04 -8.54
CA GLU A 25 5.09 9.73 -9.84
C GLU A 25 5.80 8.89 -10.91
N ARG A 26 6.91 8.27 -10.57
CA ARG A 26 7.63 7.39 -11.50
C ARG A 26 6.74 6.22 -11.95
N LEU A 27 5.99 5.62 -11.04
CA LEU A 27 5.08 4.53 -11.40
C LEU A 27 3.96 5.01 -12.32
N ILE A 28 3.43 6.20 -12.09
CA ILE A 28 2.41 6.79 -12.97
C ILE A 28 2.96 6.98 -14.37
N LEU A 29 4.14 7.60 -14.48
CA LEU A 29 4.70 8.00 -15.77
C LEU A 29 5.36 6.86 -16.54
N LYS A 30 5.98 5.90 -15.86
CA LYS A 30 6.80 4.87 -16.50
C LYS A 30 6.18 3.49 -16.52
N GLU A 31 5.30 3.18 -15.57
CA GLU A 31 4.79 1.82 -15.38
C GLU A 31 3.27 1.72 -15.52
N ASN A 32 2.64 2.77 -16.00
CA ASN A 32 1.18 2.80 -16.22
C ASN A 32 0.38 2.42 -14.96
N VAL A 33 0.84 2.84 -13.78
CA VAL A 33 0.12 2.61 -12.53
C VAL A 33 -0.92 3.71 -12.33
N GLY A 34 -2.16 3.31 -12.09
CA GLY A 34 -3.25 4.25 -11.89
C GLY A 34 -4.14 3.91 -10.70
N TYR A 35 -4.00 2.72 -10.11
CA TYR A 35 -4.72 2.33 -8.91
C TYR A 35 -3.76 2.26 -7.74
N PHE A 36 -4.02 3.07 -6.70
CA PHE A 36 -3.18 3.11 -5.51
C PHE A 36 -4.00 2.72 -4.30
N TYR A 37 -3.57 1.65 -3.62
CA TYR A 37 -4.23 1.08 -2.44
C TYR A 37 -3.40 1.37 -1.21
N VAL A 38 -4.00 1.99 -0.20
CA VAL A 38 -3.33 2.40 1.04
C VAL A 38 -4.07 1.82 2.23
N GLY A 39 -3.34 1.31 3.21
CA GLY A 39 -3.92 0.94 4.51
C GLY A 39 -4.13 2.18 5.38
N GLY A 40 -4.69 1.98 6.57
CA GLY A 40 -5.00 3.08 7.48
C GLY A 40 -4.21 3.01 8.78
N TYR A 41 -3.02 2.43 8.80
CA TYR A 41 -2.34 2.10 10.06
C TYR A 41 -0.89 2.61 10.08
N GLY A 42 -0.70 3.81 10.61
CA GLY A 42 0.62 4.35 10.85
C GLY A 42 1.05 5.44 9.90
N ASN A 43 2.24 5.97 10.13
CA ASN A 43 2.67 7.18 9.44
C ASN A 43 3.04 6.94 7.98
N PHE A 44 3.57 5.77 7.64
CA PHE A 44 3.86 5.49 6.24
C PHE A 44 2.59 5.51 5.39
N ASP A 45 1.53 4.91 5.88
CA ASP A 45 0.23 4.91 5.19
C ASP A 45 -0.30 6.33 5.02
N ARG A 46 -0.18 7.16 6.06
CA ARG A 46 -0.57 8.56 6.00
C ARG A 46 0.20 9.33 4.93
N LEU A 47 1.52 9.15 4.90
CA LEU A 47 2.38 9.80 3.90
C LEU A 47 2.07 9.31 2.48
N ALA A 48 1.81 8.02 2.32
CA ALA A 48 1.45 7.44 1.03
C ALA A 48 0.15 8.06 0.49
N ALA A 49 -0.87 8.14 1.34
CA ALA A 49 -2.14 8.78 0.96
C ALA A 49 -1.92 10.25 0.56
N MET A 50 -1.11 10.99 1.33
CA MET A 50 -0.79 12.38 1.02
C MET A 50 -0.09 12.53 -0.33
N ALA A 51 0.86 11.63 -0.63
CA ALA A 51 1.59 11.67 -1.89
C ALA A 51 0.67 11.44 -3.08
N VAL A 52 -0.21 10.44 -2.98
CA VAL A 52 -1.16 10.16 -4.07
C VAL A 52 -2.15 11.30 -4.24
N LYS A 53 -2.68 11.86 -3.13
CA LYS A 53 -3.59 13.01 -3.19
C LYS A 53 -2.94 14.20 -3.90
N ARG A 54 -1.68 14.48 -3.58
CA ARG A 54 -0.94 15.57 -4.23
C ARG A 54 -0.82 15.33 -5.73
N LEU A 55 -0.46 14.12 -6.13
CA LEU A 55 -0.26 13.78 -7.54
C LEU A 55 -1.56 13.70 -8.33
N LYS A 56 -2.70 13.43 -7.69
CA LYS A 56 -3.99 13.47 -8.37
C LYS A 56 -4.28 14.83 -8.99
N LYS A 57 -3.74 15.90 -8.44
CA LYS A 57 -3.91 17.25 -9.01
C LYS A 57 -3.29 17.37 -10.39
N SER A 58 -2.16 16.70 -10.61
CA SER A 58 -1.47 16.68 -11.91
C SER A 58 -1.91 15.50 -12.78
N TYR A 59 -2.35 14.41 -12.16
CA TYR A 59 -2.75 13.17 -12.85
C TYR A 59 -4.15 12.76 -12.35
N PRO A 60 -5.21 13.48 -12.81
CA PRO A 60 -6.55 13.29 -12.24
C PRO A 60 -7.18 11.93 -12.53
N PHE A 61 -6.60 11.14 -13.40
CA PHE A 61 -7.10 9.80 -13.72
C PHE A 61 -6.71 8.73 -12.70
N ILE A 62 -5.74 8.98 -11.79
CA ILE A 62 -5.35 7.98 -10.81
C ILE A 62 -6.40 7.87 -9.70
N LEU A 63 -6.49 6.69 -9.09
CA LEU A 63 -7.47 6.39 -8.06
C LEU A 63 -6.76 6.01 -6.76
N LEU A 64 -7.25 6.57 -5.64
CA LEU A 64 -6.76 6.29 -4.30
C LEU A 64 -7.82 5.53 -3.53
N MET A 65 -7.52 4.31 -3.11
CA MET A 65 -8.45 3.41 -2.43
C MET A 65 -7.94 3.08 -1.03
N LEU A 66 -8.84 3.14 -0.05
CA LEU A 66 -8.52 2.73 1.32
C LEU A 66 -8.82 1.24 1.48
N VAL A 67 -7.81 0.46 1.88
CA VAL A 67 -7.97 -0.97 2.12
C VAL A 67 -8.61 -1.19 3.49
N LEU A 68 -9.70 -1.96 3.51
CA LEU A 68 -10.44 -2.29 4.73
C LEU A 68 -10.16 -3.74 5.12
N PRO A 69 -9.64 -4.00 6.34
CA PRO A 69 -9.46 -5.38 6.81
C PRO A 69 -10.74 -6.00 7.36
N TYR A 70 -11.76 -5.17 7.68
CA TYR A 70 -13.02 -5.61 8.23
C TYR A 70 -14.16 -5.29 7.27
N HIS A 71 -15.16 -6.17 7.19
CA HIS A 71 -16.29 -5.97 6.30
C HIS A 71 -17.05 -4.68 6.67
N PRO A 72 -17.44 -3.86 5.67
CA PRO A 72 -18.14 -2.60 5.95
C PRO A 72 -19.47 -2.76 6.72
N SER A 73 -20.12 -3.92 6.64
CA SER A 73 -21.35 -4.19 7.41
C SER A 73 -21.05 -4.37 8.90
N GLU A 74 -19.84 -4.83 9.26
CA GLU A 74 -19.44 -5.00 10.66
C GLU A 74 -18.83 -3.73 11.23
N LEU A 75 -18.01 -3.03 10.44
CA LEU A 75 -17.36 -1.79 10.82
C LEU A 75 -17.51 -0.81 9.66
N PRO A 76 -18.59 -0.04 9.62
CA PRO A 76 -18.79 0.95 8.56
C PRO A 76 -17.69 2.02 8.59
N VAL A 77 -17.02 2.20 7.46
CA VAL A 77 -15.98 3.21 7.31
C VAL A 77 -16.39 4.12 6.15
N PRO A 78 -16.72 5.39 6.42
CA PRO A 78 -17.00 6.32 5.34
C PRO A 78 -15.75 6.54 4.51
N VAL A 79 -15.92 6.83 3.21
CA VAL A 79 -14.80 7.14 2.33
C VAL A 79 -14.15 8.42 2.84
N PRO A 80 -12.84 8.38 3.24
CA PRO A 80 -12.20 9.59 3.74
C PRO A 80 -12.05 10.63 2.64
N GLU A 81 -11.94 11.90 3.06
CA GLU A 81 -11.72 13.00 2.12
C GLU A 81 -10.48 12.77 1.27
N GLY A 82 -10.64 12.99 -0.03
CA GLY A 82 -9.54 12.81 -0.99
C GLY A 82 -9.35 11.38 -1.49
N PHE A 83 -10.07 10.41 -0.94
CA PHE A 83 -10.08 9.04 -1.44
C PHE A 83 -11.20 8.86 -2.46
N ASP A 84 -11.00 7.96 -3.42
CA ASP A 84 -12.01 7.65 -4.44
C ASP A 84 -12.94 6.53 -3.98
N GLY A 85 -12.54 5.75 -3.00
CA GLY A 85 -13.36 4.67 -2.46
C GLY A 85 -12.62 3.83 -1.45
N THR A 86 -13.25 2.71 -1.08
CA THR A 86 -12.68 1.72 -0.17
C THR A 86 -12.60 0.37 -0.88
N TYR A 87 -11.74 -0.50 -0.40
CA TYR A 87 -11.56 -1.83 -0.97
C TYR A 87 -11.44 -2.87 0.13
N TYR A 88 -12.33 -3.85 0.12
CA TYR A 88 -12.30 -4.99 1.03
C TYR A 88 -11.82 -6.20 0.23
N PRO A 89 -10.62 -6.75 0.53
CA PRO A 89 -10.06 -7.85 -0.29
C PRO A 89 -10.93 -9.09 -0.27
N GLU A 90 -10.96 -9.81 -1.38
CA GLU A 90 -11.69 -11.07 -1.48
C GLU A 90 -11.14 -12.12 -0.53
N GLY A 91 -12.01 -12.97 0.00
CA GLY A 91 -11.62 -14.10 0.84
C GLY A 91 -11.35 -13.71 2.29
N MET A 92 -11.73 -12.50 2.70
CA MET A 92 -11.52 -12.03 4.08
C MET A 92 -12.63 -12.45 5.03
N GLU A 93 -13.77 -12.93 4.53
CA GLU A 93 -14.97 -13.16 5.33
C GLU A 93 -14.77 -14.19 6.43
N THR A 94 -13.90 -15.18 6.22
CA THR A 94 -13.63 -16.23 7.18
C THR A 94 -12.41 -15.98 8.05
N VAL A 95 -11.75 -14.85 7.88
CA VAL A 95 -10.52 -14.52 8.62
C VAL A 95 -10.87 -14.00 10.01
N PRO A 96 -10.31 -14.59 11.09
CA PRO A 96 -10.54 -14.05 12.44
C PRO A 96 -10.06 -12.59 12.54
N LYS A 97 -10.80 -11.78 13.30
CA LYS A 97 -10.51 -10.33 13.41
C LYS A 97 -9.07 -10.03 13.82
N ARG A 98 -8.50 -10.83 14.72
CA ARG A 98 -7.11 -10.64 15.19
C ARG A 98 -6.05 -10.81 14.10
N TYR A 99 -6.39 -11.46 12.98
CA TYR A 99 -5.48 -11.67 11.85
C TYR A 99 -5.86 -10.84 10.62
N ALA A 100 -6.92 -10.04 10.73
CA ALA A 100 -7.51 -9.39 9.56
C ALA A 100 -6.55 -8.39 8.89
N ILE A 101 -5.84 -7.58 9.67
CA ILE A 101 -4.91 -6.58 9.10
C ILE A 101 -3.77 -7.27 8.36
N VAL A 102 -3.14 -8.26 8.98
CA VAL A 102 -2.04 -9.00 8.35
C VAL A 102 -2.51 -9.73 7.10
N ARG A 103 -3.67 -10.37 7.18
CA ARG A 103 -4.22 -11.11 6.04
C ARG A 103 -4.60 -10.18 4.90
N ALA A 104 -5.19 -9.02 5.20
CA ALA A 104 -5.52 -8.02 4.17
C ALA A 104 -4.24 -7.54 3.46
N ASN A 105 -3.17 -7.28 4.20
CA ASN A 105 -1.89 -6.89 3.61
C ASN A 105 -1.36 -7.97 2.66
N ARG A 106 -1.44 -9.23 3.05
CA ARG A 106 -1.02 -10.35 2.19
C ARG A 106 -1.87 -10.43 0.92
N LYS A 107 -3.19 -10.26 1.05
CA LYS A 107 -4.09 -10.24 -0.11
C LYS A 107 -3.73 -9.12 -1.08
N MET A 108 -3.38 -7.96 -0.55
CA MET A 108 -2.97 -6.83 -1.41
C MET A 108 -1.69 -7.16 -2.17
N VAL A 109 -0.69 -7.77 -1.53
CA VAL A 109 0.54 -8.21 -2.20
C VAL A 109 0.22 -9.20 -3.32
N GLU A 110 -0.78 -10.05 -3.14
CA GLU A 110 -1.22 -11.02 -4.16
C GLU A 110 -2.00 -10.37 -5.31
N THR A 111 -2.51 -9.17 -5.11
CA THR A 111 -3.42 -8.51 -6.05
C THR A 111 -2.71 -7.48 -6.93
N VAL A 112 -1.77 -6.71 -6.36
CA VAL A 112 -1.18 -5.57 -7.05
C VAL A 112 0.03 -5.94 -7.90
N ASP A 113 0.37 -5.04 -8.83
CA ASP A 113 1.53 -5.19 -9.71
C ASP A 113 2.80 -4.64 -9.07
N TRP A 114 2.66 -3.63 -8.21
CA TRP A 114 3.78 -2.94 -7.58
C TRP A 114 3.56 -2.79 -6.08
N LEU A 115 4.66 -2.89 -5.31
CA LEU A 115 4.69 -2.58 -3.88
C LEU A 115 5.75 -1.52 -3.64
N ILE A 116 5.34 -0.40 -3.03
CA ILE A 116 6.29 0.59 -2.52
C ILE A 116 6.40 0.36 -1.01
N ALA A 117 7.61 0.14 -0.54
CA ALA A 117 7.87 -0.22 0.85
C ALA A 117 8.87 0.74 1.49
N TYR A 118 8.74 0.93 2.80
CA TYR A 118 9.77 1.55 3.62
C TYR A 118 9.97 0.66 4.84
N VAL A 119 10.84 -0.33 4.71
CA VAL A 119 11.03 -1.37 5.72
C VAL A 119 12.53 -1.56 5.94
N TRP A 120 12.98 -1.18 7.13
CA TRP A 120 14.37 -1.35 7.54
C TRP A 120 14.48 -2.18 8.83
N HIS A 121 13.41 -2.21 9.65
CA HIS A 121 13.44 -2.88 10.94
C HIS A 121 13.26 -4.39 10.77
N PRO A 122 14.22 -5.22 11.22
CA PRO A 122 14.19 -6.66 10.93
C PRO A 122 13.08 -7.44 11.66
N ALA A 123 12.52 -6.89 12.74
CA ALA A 123 11.53 -7.60 13.55
C ALA A 123 10.12 -7.03 13.42
N SER A 124 9.84 -6.22 12.39
CA SER A 124 8.52 -5.60 12.22
C SER A 124 7.54 -6.50 11.47
N ASN A 125 6.23 -6.25 11.66
CA ASN A 125 5.19 -6.90 10.86
C ASN A 125 5.34 -6.55 9.38
N SER A 126 5.75 -5.32 9.08
CA SER A 126 6.03 -4.89 7.71
C SER A 126 7.11 -5.73 7.06
N ARG A 127 8.12 -6.15 7.83
CA ARG A 127 9.19 -7.01 7.33
C ARG A 127 8.66 -8.35 6.84
N SER A 128 7.75 -8.97 7.59
CA SER A 128 7.14 -10.24 7.21
C SER A 128 6.40 -10.12 5.88
N ILE A 129 5.66 -9.03 5.69
CA ILE A 129 4.94 -8.77 4.43
C ILE A 129 5.92 -8.51 3.29
N LEU A 130 6.98 -7.74 3.54
CA LEU A 130 8.02 -7.50 2.52
C LEU A 130 8.67 -8.80 2.09
N GLU A 131 9.00 -9.67 3.02
CA GLU A 131 9.61 -10.98 2.69
C GLU A 131 8.68 -11.85 1.85
N TYR A 132 7.39 -11.83 2.16
CA TYR A 132 6.39 -12.51 1.35
C TYR A 132 6.37 -11.94 -0.08
N ALA A 133 6.36 -10.63 -0.20
CA ALA A 133 6.38 -9.96 -1.50
C ALA A 133 7.66 -10.28 -2.28
N GLN A 134 8.80 -10.35 -1.60
CA GLN A 134 10.08 -10.69 -2.24
C GLN A 134 10.06 -12.11 -2.83
N ARG A 135 9.42 -13.06 -2.15
CA ARG A 135 9.25 -14.41 -2.69
C ARG A 135 8.39 -14.39 -3.95
N ARG A 136 7.36 -13.55 -3.99
CA ARG A 136 6.50 -13.41 -5.17
C ARG A 136 7.21 -12.67 -6.30
N GLU A 137 8.07 -11.73 -5.98
CA GLU A 137 8.88 -11.00 -6.97
C GLU A 137 9.80 -11.96 -7.72
N LYS A 138 10.41 -12.92 -7.01
CA LYS A 138 11.27 -13.94 -7.62
C LYS A 138 10.53 -14.80 -8.63
N LYS A 139 9.20 -14.91 -8.49
CA LYS A 139 8.34 -15.66 -9.41
C LYS A 139 7.75 -14.77 -10.50
N GLY A 140 8.17 -13.50 -10.58
CA GLY A 140 7.67 -12.57 -11.57
C GLY A 140 6.25 -12.07 -11.33
N GLN A 141 5.75 -12.16 -10.10
CA GLN A 141 4.34 -11.87 -9.79
C GLN A 141 4.10 -10.46 -9.25
N ILE A 142 5.16 -9.75 -8.84
CA ILE A 142 5.09 -8.39 -8.33
C ILE A 142 6.44 -7.71 -8.51
N HIS A 143 6.45 -6.37 -8.54
CA HIS A 143 7.67 -5.56 -8.51
C HIS A 143 7.71 -4.76 -7.22
N ILE A 144 8.90 -4.58 -6.65
CA ILE A 144 9.07 -3.93 -5.34
C ILE A 144 10.05 -2.77 -5.43
N MET A 145 9.66 -1.63 -4.82
CA MET A 145 10.56 -0.50 -4.55
C MET A 145 10.66 -0.32 -3.04
N ASN A 146 11.80 -0.66 -2.43
CA ASN A 146 12.01 -0.42 -1.01
C ASN A 146 12.80 0.88 -0.84
N LEU A 147 12.13 1.91 -0.34
CA LEU A 147 12.69 3.26 -0.21
C LEU A 147 13.75 3.37 0.89
N SER A 148 13.82 2.40 1.79
CA SER A 148 14.87 2.40 2.81
C SER A 148 16.25 2.16 2.23
N GLY A 149 16.33 1.58 1.03
CA GLY A 149 17.57 1.39 0.28
C GLY A 149 18.54 0.37 0.85
N GLY A 150 18.36 -0.05 2.07
CA GLY A 150 19.31 -0.91 2.76
C GLY A 150 18.90 -2.37 2.88
N ILE A 151 17.69 -2.71 2.47
CA ILE A 151 17.14 -4.04 2.66
C ILE A 151 16.63 -4.54 1.33
N SER A 152 17.45 -5.19 0.65
CA SER A 152 17.06 -5.81 -0.61
C SER A 152 17.11 -7.32 -0.50
#